data_d039fa14b16f21a15794f25d83cc7d06
#
_entry.id   d039fa14b16f21a15794f25d83cc7d06
#
_cell.length_a   1.000
_cell.length_b   1.000
_cell.length_c   1.000
_cell.angle_alpha   90.00
_cell.angle_beta   90.00
_cell.angle_gamma   90.00
#
_symmetry.space_group_name_H-M   'P 1'
#
loop_
_entity.id
_entity.type
_entity.pdbx_description
1 polymer ?
#
loop_
_entity_poly.entity_id
_entity_poly.type
_entity_poly.pdbx_seq_one_letter_code
_entity_poly.pdbx_strand_id
1 'polypeptide(L)'
;MVTFLLGCLYLLNGLGLAWLFKNNFNLLGFLFNPKNKNGLVIFELPYIVLCFLAILEQSHWFLILLLILHLFNSGTLIFQPHYFYNSKNEMGEMDETFIINSMIGMLSVAGIFCIFISWL
;
A
#
# COMPACT_ATOMS: atom_id res chain seq x y z
N MET A 1 3.72 19.79 3.38
CA MET A 1 4.85 19.01 3.98
C MET A 1 4.48 17.56 4.23
N VAL A 2 3.39 17.27 4.95
CA VAL A 2 2.97 15.89 5.23
C VAL A 2 2.60 15.15 3.95
N THR A 3 1.87 15.79 3.05
CA THR A 3 1.48 15.19 1.76
C THR A 3 2.71 14.83 0.92
N PHE A 4 3.74 15.68 0.93
CA PHE A 4 4.99 15.41 0.26
C PHE A 4 5.70 14.21 0.87
N LEU A 5 5.77 14.14 2.21
CA LEU A 5 6.37 12.99 2.92
C LEU A 5 5.63 11.69 2.59
N LEU A 6 4.31 11.75 2.56
CA LEU A 6 3.48 10.59 2.19
C LEU A 6 3.81 10.12 0.77
N GLY A 7 3.94 11.04 -0.17
CA GLY A 7 4.33 10.70 -1.54
C GLY A 7 5.70 10.06 -1.62
N CYS A 8 6.68 10.59 -0.89
CA CYS A 8 8.02 10.00 -0.81
C CYS A 8 7.97 8.59 -0.23
N LEU A 9 7.16 8.37 0.81
CA LEU A 9 7.01 7.06 1.42
C LEU A 9 6.43 6.04 0.43
N TYR A 10 5.42 6.43 -0.35
CA TYR A 10 4.88 5.55 -1.40
C TYR A 10 5.93 5.20 -2.45
N LEU A 11 6.74 6.17 -2.89
CA LEU A 11 7.79 5.92 -3.86
C LEU A 11 8.86 4.99 -3.31
N LEU A 12 9.28 5.20 -2.06
CA LEU A 12 10.24 4.32 -1.40
C LEU A 12 9.70 2.90 -1.29
N ASN A 13 8.43 2.75 -0.95
CA ASN A 13 7.78 1.45 -0.87
C ASN A 13 7.78 0.75 -2.24
N GLY A 14 7.41 1.47 -3.29
CA GLY A 14 7.44 0.94 -4.66
C GLY A 14 8.83 0.51 -5.09
N LEU A 15 9.85 1.32 -4.81
CA LEU A 15 11.23 0.99 -5.11
C LEU A 15 11.70 -0.23 -4.31
N GLY A 16 11.32 -0.31 -3.03
CA GLY A 16 11.65 -1.44 -2.17
C GLY A 16 11.06 -2.75 -2.69
N LEU A 17 9.79 -2.72 -3.12
CA LEU A 17 9.15 -3.89 -3.71
C LEU A 17 9.83 -4.30 -5.03
N ALA A 18 10.18 -3.33 -5.86
CA ALA A 18 10.88 -3.60 -7.12
C ALA A 18 12.24 -4.25 -6.86
N TRP A 19 12.97 -3.75 -5.86
CA TRP A 19 14.27 -4.31 -5.48
C TRP A 19 14.15 -5.74 -4.97
N LEU A 20 13.18 -5.99 -4.07
CA LEU A 20 12.94 -7.33 -3.53
C LEU A 20 12.55 -8.31 -4.64
N PHE A 21 11.67 -7.90 -5.55
CA PHE A 21 11.25 -8.76 -6.66
C PHE A 21 12.40 -9.08 -7.60
N LYS A 22 13.23 -8.08 -7.89
CA LYS A 22 14.43 -8.28 -8.72
C LYS A 22 15.39 -9.29 -8.11
N ASN A 23 15.46 -9.36 -6.79
CA ASN A 23 16.32 -10.30 -6.06
C ASN A 23 15.63 -11.64 -5.74
N ASN A 24 14.54 -11.95 -6.45
CA ASN A 24 13.80 -13.21 -6.34
C ASN A 24 13.17 -13.45 -4.97
N PHE A 25 12.86 -12.39 -4.23
CA PHE A 25 12.13 -12.51 -2.97
C PHE A 25 10.67 -12.88 -3.25
N ASN A 26 10.13 -13.86 -2.51
CA ASN A 26 8.76 -14.31 -2.67
C ASN A 26 7.78 -13.35 -1.98
N LEU A 27 7.45 -12.25 -2.68
CA LEU A 27 6.57 -11.21 -2.14
C LEU A 27 5.16 -11.71 -1.87
N LEU A 28 4.58 -12.47 -2.80
CA LEU A 28 3.22 -12.99 -2.62
C LEU A 28 3.15 -13.96 -1.46
N GLY A 29 4.17 -14.82 -1.29
CA GLY A 29 4.24 -15.72 -0.15
C GLY A 29 4.37 -14.97 1.17
N PHE A 30 5.12 -13.88 1.21
CA PHE A 30 5.26 -13.06 2.40
C PHE A 30 3.94 -12.33 2.73
N LEU A 31 3.32 -11.69 1.74
CA LEU A 31 2.10 -10.89 1.96
C LEU A 31 0.92 -11.74 2.40
N PHE A 32 0.80 -12.96 1.85
CA PHE A 32 -0.33 -13.83 2.15
C PHE A 32 -0.01 -14.91 3.18
N ASN A 33 1.07 -14.75 3.93
CA ASN A 33 1.40 -15.63 5.05
C ASN A 33 0.73 -15.12 6.32
N PRO A 34 -0.21 -15.89 6.93
CA PRO A 34 -0.89 -15.45 8.16
C PRO A 34 0.03 -15.11 9.32
N LYS A 35 1.24 -15.68 9.36
CA LYS A 35 2.24 -15.38 10.38
C LYS A 35 2.73 -13.93 10.32
N ASN A 36 2.61 -13.27 9.18
CA ASN A 36 3.03 -11.89 8.96
C ASN A 36 1.92 -10.87 9.14
N LYS A 37 0.73 -11.30 9.62
CA LYS A 37 -0.45 -10.44 9.77
C LYS A 37 -0.15 -9.18 10.59
N ASN A 38 0.45 -9.36 11.77
CA ASN A 38 0.74 -8.23 12.66
C ASN A 38 1.73 -7.25 12.02
N GLY A 39 2.73 -7.76 11.31
CA GLY A 39 3.69 -6.93 10.58
C GLY A 39 3.02 -6.11 9.49
N LEU A 40 2.07 -6.69 8.76
CA LEU A 40 1.33 -5.99 7.72
C LEU A 40 0.45 -4.89 8.30
N VAL A 41 -0.24 -5.16 9.42
CA VAL A 41 -1.06 -4.15 10.11
C VAL A 41 -0.18 -3.00 10.60
N ILE A 42 0.96 -3.30 11.22
CA ILE A 42 1.90 -2.28 11.68
C ILE A 42 2.42 -1.45 10.52
N PHE A 43 2.67 -2.08 9.37
CA PHE A 43 3.15 -1.40 8.16
C PHE A 43 2.09 -0.42 7.60
N GLU A 44 0.81 -0.72 7.77
CA GLU A 44 -0.28 0.16 7.34
C GLU A 44 -0.44 1.39 8.23
N LEU A 45 -0.07 1.31 9.52
CA LEU A 45 -0.27 2.41 10.47
C LEU A 45 0.40 3.73 10.03
N PRO A 46 1.67 3.76 9.57
CA PRO A 46 2.27 5.00 9.10
C PRO A 46 1.49 5.66 7.97
N TYR A 47 0.97 4.85 7.04
CA TYR A 47 0.17 5.37 5.92
C TYR A 47 -1.14 5.98 6.41
N ILE A 48 -1.81 5.31 7.35
CA ILE A 48 -3.07 5.81 7.93
C ILE A 48 -2.84 7.14 8.63
N VAL A 49 -1.81 7.21 9.48
CA VAL A 49 -1.49 8.43 10.22
C VAL A 49 -1.12 9.57 9.27
N LEU A 50 -0.25 9.31 8.30
CA LEU A 50 0.17 10.33 7.34
C LEU A 50 -0.97 10.78 6.44
N CYS A 51 -1.86 9.87 6.01
CA CYS A 51 -3.04 10.24 5.24
C CYS A 51 -3.95 11.15 6.03
N PHE A 52 -4.19 10.83 7.30
CA PHE A 52 -5.03 11.65 8.18
C PHE A 52 -4.43 13.05 8.36
N LEU A 53 -3.13 13.14 8.65
CA LEU A 53 -2.45 14.42 8.82
C LEU A 53 -2.41 15.21 7.51
N ALA A 54 -2.22 14.54 6.38
CA ALA A 54 -2.22 15.18 5.08
C ALA A 54 -3.59 15.78 4.75
N ILE A 55 -4.67 15.11 5.11
CA ILE A 55 -6.04 15.63 4.93
C ILE A 55 -6.25 16.89 5.76
N LEU A 56 -5.74 16.92 6.99
CA LEU A 56 -5.82 18.11 7.84
C LEU A 56 -5.01 19.29 7.27
N GLU A 57 -3.90 19.00 6.61
CA GLU A 57 -3.05 20.01 5.97
C GLU A 57 -3.64 20.51 4.66
N GLN A 58 -4.11 19.58 3.82
CA GLN A 58 -4.67 19.84 2.50
C GLN A 58 -5.88 18.94 2.27
N SER A 59 -7.10 19.47 2.34
CA SER A 59 -8.31 18.70 2.03
C SER A 59 -8.39 18.42 0.54
N HIS A 60 -7.97 17.22 0.13
CA HIS A 60 -8.05 16.78 -1.26
C HIS A 60 -8.72 15.42 -1.33
N TRP A 61 -9.59 15.23 -2.30
CA TRP A 61 -10.37 13.99 -2.45
C TRP A 61 -9.48 12.74 -2.58
N PHE A 62 -8.33 12.89 -3.23
CA PHE A 62 -7.40 11.77 -3.44
C PHE A 62 -6.83 11.27 -2.11
N LEU A 63 -6.51 12.18 -1.19
CA LEU A 63 -6.02 11.81 0.14
C LEU A 63 -7.08 11.08 0.95
N ILE A 64 -8.34 11.52 0.82
CA ILE A 64 -9.46 10.84 1.47
C ILE A 64 -9.62 9.42 0.90
N LEU A 65 -9.51 9.27 -0.41
CA LEU A 65 -9.56 7.96 -1.06
C LEU A 65 -8.45 7.03 -0.55
N LEU A 66 -7.23 7.54 -0.44
CA LEU A 66 -6.10 6.77 0.08
C LEU A 66 -6.35 6.32 1.52
N LEU A 67 -6.86 7.21 2.37
CA LEU A 67 -7.19 6.87 3.76
C LEU A 67 -8.23 5.76 3.81
N ILE A 68 -9.28 5.85 3.02
CA ILE A 68 -10.34 4.83 2.96
C ILE A 68 -9.75 3.48 2.54
N LEU A 69 -8.87 3.46 1.53
CA LEU A 69 -8.25 2.24 1.07
C LEU A 69 -7.37 1.59 2.15
N HIS A 70 -6.59 2.39 2.88
CA HIS A 70 -5.77 1.86 3.97
C HIS A 70 -6.60 1.36 5.14
N LEU A 71 -7.66 2.09 5.50
CA LEU A 71 -8.57 1.65 6.56
C LEU A 71 -9.30 0.35 6.18
N PHE A 72 -9.74 0.24 4.94
CA PHE A 72 -10.39 -0.98 4.45
C PHE A 72 -9.43 -2.17 4.50
N ASN A 73 -8.20 -1.98 4.03
CA ASN A 73 -7.19 -3.03 4.02
C ASN A 73 -6.84 -3.48 5.44
N SER A 74 -6.57 -2.53 6.33
CA SER A 74 -6.27 -2.84 7.74
C SER A 74 -7.45 -3.48 8.45
N GLY A 75 -8.66 -2.98 8.21
CA GLY A 75 -9.88 -3.53 8.79
C GLY A 75 -10.10 -4.98 8.36
N THR A 76 -9.88 -5.29 7.10
CA THR A 76 -9.99 -6.65 6.60
C THR A 76 -8.98 -7.57 7.29
N LEU A 77 -7.73 -7.12 7.44
CA LEU A 77 -6.68 -7.90 8.11
C LEU A 77 -7.00 -8.16 9.58
N ILE A 78 -7.57 -7.17 10.29
CA ILE A 78 -7.84 -7.27 11.73
C ILE A 78 -9.12 -8.05 12.00
N PHE A 79 -10.22 -7.72 11.29
CA PHE A 79 -11.55 -8.23 11.62
C PHE A 79 -11.96 -9.44 10.79
N GLN A 80 -11.53 -9.51 9.54
CA GLN A 80 -11.91 -10.57 8.60
C GLN A 80 -10.69 -11.03 7.79
N PRO A 81 -9.64 -11.55 8.45
CA PRO A 81 -8.41 -11.91 7.77
C PRO A 81 -8.60 -12.97 6.69
N HIS A 82 -9.61 -13.84 6.81
CA HIS A 82 -9.85 -14.88 5.82
C HIS A 82 -10.19 -14.30 4.44
N TYR A 83 -10.86 -13.16 4.34
CA TYR A 83 -11.12 -12.51 3.05
C TYR A 83 -9.83 -12.04 2.39
N PHE A 84 -8.92 -11.48 3.17
CA PHE A 84 -7.62 -11.04 2.67
C PHE A 84 -6.81 -12.23 2.14
N TYR A 85 -6.70 -13.31 2.92
CA TYR A 85 -5.88 -14.46 2.52
C TYR A 85 -6.53 -15.27 1.41
N ASN A 86 -7.86 -15.31 1.33
CA ASN A 86 -8.56 -15.98 0.24
C ASN A 86 -8.41 -15.26 -1.09
N SER A 87 -8.12 -13.96 -1.10
CA SER A 87 -7.89 -13.21 -2.33
C SER A 87 -6.71 -13.76 -3.13
N LYS A 88 -5.73 -14.42 -2.46
CA LYS A 88 -4.63 -15.10 -3.13
C LYS A 88 -5.14 -16.20 -4.06
N ASN A 89 -6.15 -16.95 -3.62
CA ASN A 89 -6.74 -18.02 -4.44
C ASN A 89 -7.45 -17.45 -5.67
N GLU A 90 -8.10 -16.30 -5.54
CA GLU A 90 -8.74 -15.61 -6.67
C GLU A 90 -7.70 -15.07 -7.65
N MET A 91 -6.54 -14.64 -7.16
CA MET A 91 -5.43 -14.16 -7.98
C MET A 91 -4.54 -15.28 -8.51
N GLY A 92 -4.75 -16.52 -8.08
CA GLY A 92 -3.85 -17.64 -8.37
C GLY A 92 -3.67 -17.96 -9.84
N GLU A 93 -4.61 -17.56 -10.70
CA GLU A 93 -4.53 -17.73 -12.14
C GLU A 93 -3.77 -16.59 -12.85
N MET A 94 -3.48 -15.50 -12.13
CA MET A 94 -2.75 -14.36 -12.67
C MET A 94 -1.25 -14.60 -12.59
N ASP A 95 -0.52 -14.04 -13.57
CA ASP A 95 0.94 -14.04 -13.56
C ASP A 95 1.44 -13.22 -12.34
N GLU A 96 2.33 -13.83 -11.54
CA GLU A 96 2.95 -13.16 -10.39
C GLU A 96 3.64 -11.86 -10.79
N THR A 97 4.36 -11.86 -11.92
CA THR A 97 5.04 -10.68 -12.44
C THR A 97 4.04 -9.56 -12.70
N PHE A 98 2.89 -9.87 -13.28
CA PHE A 98 1.83 -8.88 -13.53
C PHE A 98 1.30 -8.30 -12.23
N ILE A 99 1.01 -9.15 -11.24
CA ILE A 99 0.47 -8.70 -9.94
C ILE A 99 1.45 -7.76 -9.25
N ILE A 100 2.73 -8.13 -9.17
CA ILE A 100 3.75 -7.34 -8.49
C ILE A 100 4.03 -6.03 -9.22
N ASN A 101 4.12 -6.07 -10.56
CA ASN A 101 4.29 -4.86 -11.35
C ASN A 101 3.11 -3.91 -11.22
N SER A 102 1.89 -4.43 -11.10
CA SER A 102 0.70 -3.63 -10.83
C SER A 102 0.77 -2.95 -9.47
N MET A 103 1.20 -3.67 -8.44
CA MET A 103 1.39 -3.10 -7.10
C MET A 103 2.43 -1.96 -7.11
N ILE A 104 3.58 -2.20 -7.74
CA ILE A 104 4.64 -1.20 -7.87
C ILE A 104 4.13 0.02 -8.63
N GLY A 105 3.40 -0.21 -9.71
CA GLY A 105 2.81 0.86 -10.52
C GLY A 105 1.83 1.71 -9.73
N MET A 106 0.94 1.06 -8.96
CA MET A 106 -0.05 1.77 -8.13
C MET A 106 0.64 2.61 -7.05
N LEU A 107 1.66 2.06 -6.38
CA LEU A 107 2.41 2.80 -5.35
C LEU A 107 3.14 3.99 -5.97
N SER A 108 3.75 3.80 -7.13
CA SER A 108 4.48 4.87 -7.83
C SER A 108 3.54 6.00 -8.26
N VAL A 109 2.39 5.66 -8.82
CA VAL A 109 1.37 6.63 -9.23
C VAL A 109 0.84 7.38 -8.02
N ALA A 110 0.52 6.67 -6.94
CA ALA A 110 0.05 7.29 -5.71
C ALA A 110 1.10 8.25 -5.14
N GLY A 111 2.37 7.85 -5.15
CA GLY A 111 3.46 8.70 -4.68
C GLY A 111 3.63 9.97 -5.50
N ILE A 112 3.67 9.84 -6.82
CA ILE A 112 3.80 10.97 -7.73
C ILE A 112 2.60 11.92 -7.57
N PHE A 113 1.40 11.38 -7.48
CA PHE A 113 0.20 12.17 -7.35
C PHE A 113 0.15 12.94 -6.02
N CYS A 114 0.60 12.31 -4.93
CA CYS A 114 0.72 12.99 -3.63
C CYS A 114 1.72 14.14 -3.68
N ILE A 115 2.87 13.93 -4.32
CA ILE A 115 3.87 14.98 -4.49
C ILE A 115 3.28 16.13 -5.31
N PHE A 116 2.57 15.82 -6.38
CA PHE A 116 1.90 16.82 -7.20
C PHE A 116 0.90 17.64 -6.39
N ILE A 117 0.05 16.96 -5.60
CA ILE A 117 -0.94 17.62 -4.74
C ILE A 117 -0.26 18.55 -3.73
N SER A 118 0.88 18.14 -3.18
CA SER A 118 1.60 18.93 -2.19
C SER A 118 2.07 20.29 -2.72
N TRP A 119 2.17 20.42 -4.03
CA TRP A 119 2.61 21.65 -4.70
C TRP A 119 1.43 22.55 -5.10
N LEU A 120 0.21 22.06 -4.98
CA LEU A 120 -0.98 22.89 -5.21
C LEU A 120 -1.21 23.81 -4.01
#